data_4dce7d4a100b8a2b174ef1c50a40ce9a
#
_entry.id   4dce7d4a100b8a2b174ef1c50a40ce9a
#
_cell.length_a   1.000
_cell.length_b   1.000
_cell.length_c   1.000
_cell.angle_alpha   90.00
_cell.angle_beta   90.00
_cell.angle_gamma   90.00
#
_symmetry.space_group_name_H-M   'P 1'
#
loop_
_entity.id
_entity.type
_entity.pdbx_description
1 polymer ?
#
loop_
_entity_poly.entity_id
_entity_poly.type
_entity_poly.pdbx_seq_one_letter_code
_entity_poly.pdbx_strand_id
1 'polypeptide(L)'
;MERMGQIIKVGITGNNGFIGSHLNNFLSTKLNEIEIIYFKRNYFDEDTKLQSFVSSCDIIIHAAAMNRHEDEQVIYNTNITLTHKLINACKFTESRPKFIFCSSTQETKDNLYGKSKKDSKKDLEDWASENSGEVLSLIIPNVFGPFAKPNYNSFIATFSNQLINGENSKINGNEVKLIYVNDLSKIIYNEIINKKAETIRSFEIPHTSSRKVSEIYKLLKDYKLQYFANGQLPKVHLNSFELDLFNTFRSYISKDYFPVKFTKHEDDRGAFVEIMRAGSAGQSSYSTTNP
;
A
#
# COMPACT_ATOMS: atom_id res chain seq x y z
N MET A 1 -10.48 -21.94 28.47
CA MET A 1 -11.47 -21.30 27.57
C MET A 1 -10.96 -19.89 27.27
N GLU A 2 -10.25 -19.73 26.18
CA GLU A 2 -9.89 -18.39 25.69
C GLU A 2 -11.19 -17.64 25.37
N ARG A 3 -11.33 -16.44 25.90
CA ARG A 3 -12.45 -15.57 25.53
C ARG A 3 -12.31 -15.31 24.02
N MET A 4 -13.19 -15.91 23.23
CA MET A 4 -13.34 -15.49 21.83
C MET A 4 -13.66 -13.98 21.86
N GLY A 5 -12.69 -13.16 21.44
CA GLY A 5 -12.88 -11.72 21.34
C GLY A 5 -14.00 -11.43 20.35
N GLN A 6 -14.72 -10.34 20.55
CA GLN A 6 -15.74 -9.87 19.61
C GLN A 6 -15.07 -9.60 18.26
N ILE A 7 -15.58 -10.18 17.17
CA ILE A 7 -15.12 -9.91 15.81
C ILE A 7 -15.40 -8.45 15.47
N ILE A 8 -14.37 -7.73 15.02
CA ILE A 8 -14.44 -6.30 14.68
C ILE A 8 -14.83 -6.16 13.20
N LYS A 9 -15.91 -5.45 12.92
CA LYS A 9 -16.40 -5.16 11.57
C LYS A 9 -15.69 -3.95 10.98
N VAL A 10 -14.86 -4.18 9.98
CA VAL A 10 -14.00 -3.16 9.36
C VAL A 10 -14.41 -2.88 7.92
N GLY A 11 -14.84 -1.66 7.64
CA GLY A 11 -15.06 -1.17 6.29
C GLY A 11 -13.86 -0.38 5.77
N ILE A 12 -13.49 -0.55 4.50
CA ILE A 12 -12.38 0.16 3.86
C ILE A 12 -12.88 0.91 2.65
N THR A 13 -12.94 2.24 2.72
CA THR A 13 -13.16 3.03 1.51
C THR A 13 -11.86 3.14 0.72
N GLY A 14 -11.94 3.08 -0.62
CA GLY A 14 -10.73 3.04 -1.45
C GLY A 14 -10.02 1.68 -1.45
N ASN A 15 -10.73 0.61 -1.14
CA ASN A 15 -10.27 -0.78 -1.11
C ASN A 15 -9.67 -1.29 -2.43
N ASN A 16 -9.96 -0.65 -3.57
CA ASN A 16 -9.36 -0.93 -4.88
C ASN A 16 -8.11 -0.07 -5.18
N GLY A 17 -7.78 0.88 -4.31
CA GLY A 17 -6.56 1.68 -4.41
C GLY A 17 -5.33 0.93 -3.89
N PHE A 18 -4.14 1.50 -4.09
CA PHE A 18 -2.88 0.85 -3.71
C PHE A 18 -2.83 0.47 -2.21
N ILE A 19 -2.99 1.43 -1.31
CA ILE A 19 -2.99 1.16 0.14
C ILE A 19 -4.19 0.30 0.53
N GLY A 20 -5.38 0.66 0.05
CA GLY A 20 -6.62 -0.02 0.42
C GLY A 20 -6.66 -1.49 0.02
N SER A 21 -6.15 -1.86 -1.16
CA SER A 21 -6.11 -3.26 -1.60
C SER A 21 -5.13 -4.12 -0.78
N HIS A 22 -3.94 -3.58 -0.48
CA HIS A 22 -2.99 -4.26 0.39
C HIS A 22 -3.54 -4.47 1.80
N LEU A 23 -4.17 -3.42 2.35
CA LEU A 23 -4.78 -3.49 3.67
C LEU A 23 -5.95 -4.48 3.69
N ASN A 24 -6.82 -4.44 2.68
CA ASN A 24 -7.92 -5.41 2.54
C ASN A 24 -7.39 -6.85 2.52
N ASN A 25 -6.36 -7.12 1.70
CA ASN A 25 -5.75 -8.45 1.61
C ASN A 25 -5.11 -8.86 2.95
N PHE A 26 -4.41 -7.94 3.62
CA PHE A 26 -3.79 -8.23 4.90
C PHE A 26 -4.83 -8.53 5.99
N LEU A 27 -5.87 -7.70 6.12
CA LEU A 27 -6.92 -7.89 7.12
C LEU A 27 -7.76 -9.14 6.84
N SER A 28 -7.96 -9.52 5.58
CA SER A 28 -8.64 -10.77 5.21
C SER A 28 -7.93 -12.03 5.71
N THR A 29 -6.66 -11.95 6.12
CA THR A 29 -5.98 -13.09 6.78
C THR A 29 -6.27 -13.18 8.28
N LYS A 30 -7.01 -12.22 8.86
CA LYS A 30 -7.30 -12.10 10.30
C LYS A 30 -8.73 -12.53 10.66
N LEU A 31 -9.21 -13.62 10.07
CA LEU A 31 -10.61 -14.07 10.12
C LEU A 31 -11.19 -14.30 11.54
N ASN A 32 -10.33 -14.56 12.52
CA ASN A 32 -10.77 -14.78 13.90
C ASN A 32 -11.00 -13.47 14.69
N GLU A 33 -10.56 -12.34 14.12
CA GLU A 33 -10.56 -11.03 14.79
C GLU A 33 -11.29 -9.97 14.00
N ILE A 34 -11.30 -10.10 12.65
CA ILE A 34 -11.80 -9.06 11.73
C ILE A 34 -12.76 -9.67 10.71
N GLU A 35 -13.91 -9.01 10.55
CA GLU A 35 -14.86 -9.19 9.47
C GLU A 35 -14.77 -7.97 8.53
N ILE A 36 -14.45 -8.18 7.25
CA ILE A 36 -14.41 -7.11 6.27
C ILE A 36 -15.80 -6.80 5.77
N ILE A 37 -16.29 -5.59 6.02
CA ILE A 37 -17.54 -5.08 5.45
C ILE A 37 -17.25 -4.52 4.05
N TYR A 38 -17.90 -5.12 3.07
CA TYR A 38 -17.66 -4.84 1.66
C TYR A 38 -18.08 -3.41 1.29
N PHE A 39 -17.20 -2.70 0.57
CA PHE A 39 -17.43 -1.35 0.05
C PHE A 39 -17.25 -1.28 -1.47
N LYS A 40 -18.17 -0.64 -2.16
CA LYS A 40 -18.05 -0.30 -3.58
C LYS A 40 -17.96 1.22 -3.76
N ARG A 41 -17.15 1.66 -4.73
CA ARG A 41 -16.99 3.09 -5.02
C ARG A 41 -18.33 3.81 -5.29
N ASN A 42 -19.27 3.15 -5.97
CA ASN A 42 -20.58 3.74 -6.26
C ASN A 42 -21.47 3.95 -5.02
N TYR A 43 -21.09 3.39 -3.84
CA TYR A 43 -21.80 3.70 -2.60
C TYR A 43 -21.71 5.19 -2.24
N PHE A 44 -20.65 5.86 -2.66
CA PHE A 44 -20.59 7.32 -2.52
C PHE A 44 -21.64 8.08 -3.32
N ASP A 45 -22.26 7.47 -4.32
CA ASP A 45 -23.29 8.07 -5.19
C ASP A 45 -24.70 7.50 -4.90
N GLU A 46 -24.83 6.62 -3.88
CA GLU A 46 -26.05 5.95 -3.49
C GLU A 46 -26.24 6.04 -1.96
N ASP A 47 -26.93 7.10 -1.51
CA ASP A 47 -27.06 7.43 -0.07
C ASP A 47 -27.51 6.24 0.79
N THR A 48 -28.50 5.48 0.35
CA THR A 48 -29.00 4.31 1.10
C THR A 48 -27.94 3.23 1.29
N LYS A 49 -27.08 3.00 0.29
CA LYS A 49 -25.98 2.04 0.40
C LYS A 49 -24.86 2.55 1.29
N LEU A 50 -24.56 3.85 1.21
CA LEU A 50 -23.57 4.46 2.07
C LEU A 50 -24.02 4.46 3.55
N GLN A 51 -25.29 4.76 3.79
CA GLN A 51 -25.91 4.69 5.12
C GLN A 51 -25.88 3.27 5.70
N SER A 52 -26.25 2.26 4.89
CA SER A 52 -26.16 0.86 5.30
C SER A 52 -24.72 0.44 5.62
N PHE A 53 -23.75 0.90 4.79
CA PHE A 53 -22.35 0.60 5.01
C PHE A 53 -21.83 1.19 6.33
N VAL A 54 -22.07 2.47 6.61
CA VAL A 54 -21.57 3.10 7.85
C VAL A 54 -22.21 2.49 9.09
N SER A 55 -23.49 2.10 9.02
CA SER A 55 -24.18 1.44 10.13
C SER A 55 -23.72 -0.01 10.39
N SER A 56 -23.10 -0.64 9.39
CA SER A 56 -22.62 -2.02 9.50
C SER A 56 -21.20 -2.13 10.02
N CYS A 57 -20.47 -1.02 10.16
CA CYS A 57 -19.07 -1.00 10.54
C CYS A 57 -18.86 -0.61 12.00
N ASP A 58 -17.97 -1.31 12.70
CA ASP A 58 -17.39 -0.84 13.96
C ASP A 58 -16.26 0.16 13.69
N ILE A 59 -15.51 -0.06 12.60
CA ILE A 59 -14.38 0.79 12.18
C ILE A 59 -14.49 1.06 10.67
N ILE A 60 -14.29 2.31 10.27
CA ILE A 60 -14.15 2.70 8.86
C ILE A 60 -12.75 3.23 8.63
N ILE A 61 -11.99 2.55 7.76
CA ILE A 61 -10.71 3.04 7.27
C ILE A 61 -10.96 3.86 6.03
N HIS A 62 -10.80 5.18 6.14
CA HIS A 62 -11.01 6.09 5.03
C HIS A 62 -9.71 6.31 4.26
N ALA A 63 -9.45 5.42 3.27
CA ALA A 63 -8.31 5.49 2.36
C ALA A 63 -8.68 6.01 0.96
N ALA A 64 -9.97 6.20 0.67
CA ALA A 64 -10.41 6.79 -0.59
C ALA A 64 -9.95 8.24 -0.70
N ALA A 65 -9.20 8.54 -1.75
CA ALA A 65 -8.77 9.90 -2.09
C ALA A 65 -8.35 9.99 -3.56
N MET A 66 -8.50 11.16 -4.14
CA MET A 66 -7.86 11.55 -5.40
C MET A 66 -6.55 12.27 -5.05
N ASN A 67 -5.44 11.83 -5.63
CA ASN A 67 -4.12 12.41 -5.35
C ASN A 67 -3.41 12.90 -6.62
N ARG A 68 -4.06 12.80 -7.78
CA ARG A 68 -3.57 13.36 -9.05
C ARG A 68 -4.72 13.65 -10.00
N HIS A 69 -4.76 14.87 -10.50
CA HIS A 69 -5.63 15.36 -11.56
C HIS A 69 -4.94 16.57 -12.21
N GLU A 70 -5.28 16.92 -13.44
CA GLU A 70 -4.73 18.11 -14.13
C GLU A 70 -5.12 19.41 -13.42
N ASP A 71 -6.36 19.47 -12.95
CA ASP A 71 -6.87 20.55 -12.10
C ASP A 71 -6.78 20.13 -10.62
N GLU A 72 -5.92 20.78 -9.85
CA GLU A 72 -5.75 20.52 -8.42
C GLU A 72 -7.00 20.86 -7.59
N GLN A 73 -7.87 21.77 -8.07
CA GLN A 73 -9.12 22.08 -7.38
C GLN A 73 -10.08 20.88 -7.39
N VAL A 74 -10.06 20.07 -8.47
CA VAL A 74 -10.81 18.82 -8.54
C VAL A 74 -10.33 17.82 -7.49
N ILE A 75 -9.02 17.77 -7.23
CA ILE A 75 -8.45 16.92 -6.17
C ILE A 75 -9.02 17.35 -4.80
N TYR A 76 -8.92 18.64 -4.50
CA TYR A 76 -9.39 19.19 -3.23
C TYR A 76 -10.88 18.91 -3.03
N ASN A 77 -11.72 19.32 -3.98
CA ASN A 77 -13.17 19.19 -3.89
C ASN A 77 -13.60 17.72 -3.77
N THR A 78 -12.97 16.82 -4.52
CA THR A 78 -13.27 15.38 -4.46
C THR A 78 -12.98 14.84 -3.06
N ASN A 79 -11.81 15.11 -2.49
CA ASN A 79 -11.42 14.57 -1.19
C ASN A 79 -12.33 15.06 -0.07
N ILE A 80 -12.65 16.35 -0.05
CA ILE A 80 -13.59 16.93 0.91
C ILE A 80 -14.98 16.31 0.75
N THR A 81 -15.47 16.19 -0.48
CA THR A 81 -16.80 15.61 -0.76
C THR A 81 -16.90 14.16 -0.28
N LEU A 82 -15.87 13.33 -0.48
CA LEU A 82 -15.87 11.94 -0.01
C LEU A 82 -15.96 11.86 1.52
N THR A 83 -15.24 12.71 2.22
CA THR A 83 -15.27 12.80 3.68
C THR A 83 -16.63 13.27 4.18
N HIS A 84 -17.19 14.34 3.60
CA HIS A 84 -18.50 14.85 3.97
C HIS A 84 -19.63 13.83 3.73
N LYS A 85 -19.57 13.06 2.63
CA LYS A 85 -20.56 11.98 2.37
C LYS A 85 -20.56 10.94 3.49
N LEU A 86 -19.40 10.53 4.00
CA LEU A 86 -19.31 9.60 5.15
C LEU A 86 -19.87 10.23 6.42
N ILE A 87 -19.49 11.46 6.73
CA ILE A 87 -19.98 12.19 7.91
C ILE A 87 -21.51 12.33 7.86
N ASN A 88 -22.04 12.74 6.71
CA ASN A 88 -23.50 12.93 6.53
C ASN A 88 -24.26 11.59 6.67
N ALA A 89 -23.72 10.49 6.13
CA ALA A 89 -24.29 9.18 6.28
C ALA A 89 -24.31 8.75 7.78
N CYS A 90 -23.22 8.99 8.51
CA CYS A 90 -23.16 8.74 9.95
C CYS A 90 -24.17 9.60 10.74
N LYS A 91 -24.28 10.90 10.42
CA LYS A 91 -25.26 11.80 11.05
C LYS A 91 -26.70 11.35 10.78
N PHE A 92 -27.01 10.94 9.56
CA PHE A 92 -28.35 10.48 9.19
C PHE A 92 -28.75 9.17 9.91
N THR A 93 -27.81 8.24 10.04
CA THR A 93 -28.05 6.92 10.65
C THR A 93 -27.77 6.88 12.14
N GLU A 94 -27.34 7.98 12.73
CA GLU A 94 -26.85 8.08 14.13
C GLU A 94 -25.73 7.07 14.45
N SER A 95 -25.06 6.54 13.41
CA SER A 95 -23.97 5.58 13.56
C SER A 95 -22.67 6.27 13.98
N ARG A 96 -21.88 5.58 14.79
CA ARG A 96 -20.63 6.14 15.35
C ARG A 96 -19.47 5.16 15.17
N PRO A 97 -19.15 4.73 13.91
CA PRO A 97 -17.97 3.90 13.70
C PRO A 97 -16.71 4.70 14.06
N LYS A 98 -15.69 4.02 14.57
CA LYS A 98 -14.35 4.64 14.68
C LYS A 98 -13.79 4.91 13.28
N PHE A 99 -13.44 6.15 12.99
CA PHE A 99 -12.70 6.46 11.75
C PHE A 99 -11.19 6.30 11.94
N ILE A 100 -10.57 5.55 11.03
CA ILE A 100 -9.12 5.58 10.80
C ILE A 100 -8.90 6.31 9.48
N PHE A 101 -8.48 7.56 9.57
CA PHE A 101 -8.30 8.42 8.40
C PHE A 101 -6.87 8.34 7.88
N CYS A 102 -6.70 7.95 6.61
CA CYS A 102 -5.41 7.94 5.93
C CYS A 102 -5.06 9.37 5.47
N SER A 103 -4.41 10.15 6.33
CA SER A 103 -3.83 11.43 5.99
C SER A 103 -2.44 11.26 5.36
N SER A 104 -1.68 12.32 5.22
CA SER A 104 -0.38 12.31 4.56
C SER A 104 0.55 13.35 5.18
N THR A 105 1.85 13.07 5.16
CA THR A 105 2.88 14.10 5.46
C THR A 105 2.80 15.33 4.54
N GLN A 106 2.01 15.28 3.48
CA GLN A 106 1.76 16.44 2.62
C GLN A 106 0.77 17.45 3.21
N GLU A 107 0.06 17.15 4.30
CA GLU A 107 -0.86 18.09 4.94
C GLU A 107 -0.17 19.40 5.45
N THR A 108 1.15 19.36 5.58
CA THR A 108 1.97 20.53 5.95
C THR A 108 2.52 21.29 4.74
N LYS A 109 2.27 20.80 3.50
CA LYS A 109 2.77 21.44 2.27
C LYS A 109 1.72 22.36 1.67
N ASP A 110 2.19 23.40 1.01
CA ASP A 110 1.34 24.35 0.28
C ASP A 110 0.95 23.77 -1.09
N ASN A 111 0.00 22.84 -1.07
CA ASN A 111 -0.67 22.28 -2.26
C ASN A 111 -2.09 21.84 -1.91
N LEU A 112 -2.98 21.81 -2.91
CA LEU A 112 -4.40 21.51 -2.70
C LEU A 112 -4.67 20.07 -2.23
N TYR A 113 -3.82 19.11 -2.58
CA TYR A 113 -3.91 17.76 -2.03
C TYR A 113 -3.64 17.72 -0.53
N GLY A 114 -2.52 18.33 -0.09
CA GLY A 114 -2.18 18.42 1.33
C GLY A 114 -3.25 19.16 2.12
N LYS A 115 -3.75 20.28 1.58
CA LYS A 115 -4.85 21.06 2.16
C LYS A 115 -6.11 20.21 2.29
N SER A 116 -6.50 19.43 1.26
CA SER A 116 -7.67 18.55 1.34
C SER A 116 -7.54 17.50 2.44
N LYS A 117 -6.33 16.94 2.66
CA LYS A 117 -6.09 16.00 3.75
C LYS A 117 -6.22 16.66 5.11
N LYS A 118 -5.66 17.85 5.28
CA LYS A 118 -5.75 18.64 6.52
C LYS A 118 -7.19 18.98 6.86
N ASP A 119 -7.95 19.49 5.88
CA ASP A 119 -9.33 19.93 6.07
C ASP A 119 -10.25 18.71 6.32
N SER A 120 -10.12 17.62 5.55
CA SER A 120 -10.87 16.37 5.81
C SER A 120 -10.60 15.77 7.20
N LYS A 121 -9.34 15.86 7.68
CA LYS A 121 -8.97 15.45 9.03
C LYS A 121 -9.75 16.27 10.06
N LYS A 122 -9.73 17.60 9.90
CA LYS A 122 -10.45 18.51 10.79
C LYS A 122 -11.96 18.24 10.80
N ASP A 123 -12.57 18.05 9.63
CA ASP A 123 -14.00 17.77 9.52
C ASP A 123 -14.40 16.48 10.26
N LEU A 124 -13.55 15.44 10.21
CA LEU A 124 -13.76 14.19 10.96
C LEU A 124 -13.57 14.39 12.47
N GLU A 125 -12.59 15.18 12.90
CA GLU A 125 -12.32 15.50 14.29
C GLU A 125 -13.46 16.35 14.89
N ASP A 126 -13.98 17.34 14.12
CA ASP A 126 -15.14 18.14 14.49
C ASP A 126 -16.39 17.26 14.62
N TRP A 127 -16.65 16.37 13.64
CA TRP A 127 -17.74 15.40 13.72
C TRP A 127 -17.64 14.50 14.97
N ALA A 128 -16.45 13.98 15.27
CA ALA A 128 -16.26 13.11 16.43
C ALA A 128 -16.52 13.86 17.74
N SER A 129 -16.07 15.10 17.84
CA SER A 129 -16.30 15.96 19.02
C SER A 129 -17.79 16.23 19.25
N GLU A 130 -18.53 16.54 18.16
CA GLU A 130 -19.97 16.86 18.21
C GLU A 130 -20.85 15.63 18.50
N ASN A 131 -20.41 14.43 18.08
CA ASN A 131 -21.24 13.23 18.08
C ASN A 131 -20.73 12.13 19.05
N SER A 132 -19.75 12.42 19.89
CA SER A 132 -19.09 11.43 20.76
C SER A 132 -18.52 10.25 19.95
N GLY A 133 -17.95 10.53 18.78
CA GLY A 133 -17.32 9.56 17.89
C GLY A 133 -15.83 9.36 18.21
N GLU A 134 -15.19 8.45 17.45
CA GLU A 134 -13.76 8.19 17.55
C GLU A 134 -13.05 8.42 16.21
N VAL A 135 -11.93 9.15 16.22
CA VAL A 135 -11.11 9.40 15.03
C VAL A 135 -9.63 9.18 15.33
N LEU A 136 -9.00 8.37 14.51
CA LEU A 136 -7.55 8.25 14.43
C LEU A 136 -7.08 8.74 13.07
N SER A 137 -6.37 9.86 13.04
CA SER A 137 -5.76 10.39 11.82
C SER A 137 -4.32 9.90 11.69
N LEU A 138 -4.03 9.11 10.65
CA LEU A 138 -2.71 8.58 10.37
C LEU A 138 -1.97 9.48 9.38
N ILE A 139 -0.89 10.12 9.81
CA ILE A 139 -0.04 10.96 8.96
C ILE A 139 0.99 10.04 8.30
N ILE A 140 0.69 9.63 7.04
CA ILE A 140 1.41 8.57 6.34
C ILE A 140 2.51 9.19 5.47
N PRO A 141 3.78 8.68 5.55
CA PRO A 141 4.87 9.06 4.66
C PRO A 141 4.68 8.46 3.25
N ASN A 142 5.70 8.59 2.36
CA ASN A 142 5.61 7.96 1.05
C ASN A 142 5.56 6.44 1.20
N VAL A 143 4.50 5.84 0.66
CA VAL A 143 4.30 4.39 0.69
C VAL A 143 4.80 3.77 -0.61
N PHE A 144 5.53 2.67 -0.52
CA PHE A 144 5.93 1.87 -1.67
C PHE A 144 5.58 0.40 -1.46
N GLY A 145 5.52 -0.35 -2.56
CA GLY A 145 5.20 -1.77 -2.54
C GLY A 145 4.74 -2.28 -3.90
N PRO A 146 4.49 -3.59 -4.02
CA PRO A 146 4.02 -4.22 -5.25
C PRO A 146 2.70 -3.62 -5.75
N PHE A 147 2.49 -3.64 -7.05
CA PHE A 147 1.22 -3.31 -7.72
C PHE A 147 0.73 -1.85 -7.58
N ALA A 148 1.55 -0.93 -7.09
CA ALA A 148 1.23 0.49 -7.20
C ALA A 148 1.19 0.91 -8.68
N LYS A 149 0.21 1.76 -9.06
CA LYS A 149 0.05 2.18 -10.45
C LYS A 149 1.24 3.04 -10.91
N PRO A 150 1.98 2.62 -11.97
CA PRO A 150 3.04 3.44 -12.55
C PRO A 150 2.49 4.77 -13.09
N ASN A 151 3.34 5.79 -13.15
CA ASN A 151 3.00 7.14 -13.63
C ASN A 151 1.82 7.80 -12.90
N TYR A 152 1.52 7.36 -11.67
CA TYR A 152 0.45 7.93 -10.87
C TYR A 152 1.00 8.59 -9.59
N ASN A 153 1.24 7.87 -8.52
CA ASN A 153 1.65 8.46 -7.23
C ASN A 153 2.86 7.77 -6.57
N SER A 154 3.45 6.79 -7.20
CA SER A 154 4.64 6.11 -6.72
C SER A 154 5.76 6.22 -7.74
N PHE A 155 6.82 6.97 -7.40
CA PHE A 155 7.99 7.07 -8.26
C PHE A 155 8.73 5.72 -8.37
N ILE A 156 8.73 4.90 -7.30
CA ILE A 156 9.33 3.54 -7.32
C ILE A 156 8.60 2.65 -8.33
N ALA A 157 7.25 2.70 -8.34
CA ALA A 157 6.44 2.00 -9.34
C ALA A 157 6.78 2.47 -10.76
N THR A 158 6.87 3.78 -10.96
CA THR A 158 7.20 4.40 -12.25
C THR A 158 8.58 3.98 -12.71
N PHE A 159 9.60 4.07 -11.86
CA PHE A 159 10.97 3.69 -12.20
C PHE A 159 11.09 2.19 -12.49
N SER A 160 10.46 1.34 -11.70
CA SER A 160 10.46 -0.11 -11.92
C SER A 160 9.86 -0.45 -13.29
N ASN A 161 8.69 0.11 -13.62
CA ASN A 161 8.03 -0.11 -14.89
C ASN A 161 8.84 0.43 -16.07
N GLN A 162 9.37 1.65 -15.97
CA GLN A 162 10.18 2.26 -17.02
C GLN A 162 11.46 1.44 -17.28
N LEU A 163 12.16 1.03 -16.22
CA LEU A 163 13.37 0.22 -16.36
C LEU A 163 13.10 -1.10 -17.06
N ILE A 164 12.02 -1.81 -16.70
CA ILE A 164 11.65 -3.08 -17.34
C ILE A 164 11.35 -2.88 -18.82
N ASN A 165 10.67 -1.80 -19.17
CA ASN A 165 10.34 -1.46 -20.56
C ASN A 165 11.50 -0.82 -21.35
N GLY A 166 12.68 -0.64 -20.75
CA GLY A 166 13.84 -0.05 -21.43
C GLY A 166 13.80 1.47 -21.52
N GLU A 167 12.91 2.13 -20.80
CA GLU A 167 12.76 3.58 -20.77
C GLU A 167 13.73 4.24 -19.79
N ASN A 168 14.06 5.52 -20.04
CA ASN A 168 14.88 6.32 -19.15
C ASN A 168 14.02 7.15 -18.19
N SER A 169 14.41 7.19 -16.93
CA SER A 169 13.75 7.99 -15.91
C SER A 169 14.50 9.31 -15.65
N LYS A 170 13.75 10.38 -15.40
CA LYS A 170 14.32 11.62 -14.86
C LYS A 170 14.50 11.46 -13.34
N ILE A 171 15.73 11.61 -12.87
CA ILE A 171 16.11 11.40 -11.48
C ILE A 171 16.37 12.75 -10.83
N ASN A 172 15.83 12.97 -9.65
CA ASN A 172 16.23 14.06 -8.77
C ASN A 172 17.08 13.51 -7.60
N GLY A 173 17.86 14.38 -6.95
CA GLY A 173 18.74 14.01 -5.84
C GLY A 173 18.07 14.07 -4.45
N ASN A 174 16.74 14.27 -4.38
CA ASN A 174 16.04 14.47 -3.13
C ASN A 174 16.06 13.21 -2.26
N GLU A 175 16.13 13.41 -0.96
CA GLU A 175 15.92 12.37 0.03
C GLU A 175 14.42 12.18 0.29
N VAL A 176 13.99 10.92 0.43
CA VAL A 176 12.60 10.56 0.66
C VAL A 176 12.47 9.61 1.84
N LYS A 177 11.50 9.89 2.69
CA LYS A 177 11.08 9.02 3.79
C LYS A 177 10.04 8.03 3.27
N LEU A 178 10.27 6.75 3.51
CA LEU A 178 9.51 5.65 2.91
C LEU A 178 9.03 4.66 3.95
N ILE A 179 7.85 4.10 3.72
CA ILE A 179 7.34 2.93 4.42
C ILE A 179 6.87 1.87 3.42
N TYR A 180 7.18 0.61 3.70
CA TYR A 180 6.66 -0.49 2.91
C TYR A 180 5.18 -0.72 3.22
N VAL A 181 4.36 -0.96 2.19
CA VAL A 181 2.90 -1.04 2.34
C VAL A 181 2.44 -2.13 3.30
N ASN A 182 3.18 -3.24 3.39
CA ASN A 182 2.87 -4.31 4.33
C ASN A 182 3.13 -3.90 5.78
N ASP A 183 4.18 -3.11 6.04
CA ASP A 183 4.44 -2.59 7.38
C ASP A 183 3.41 -1.54 7.79
N LEU A 184 2.98 -0.70 6.84
CA LEU A 184 1.84 0.20 7.08
C LEU A 184 0.58 -0.61 7.44
N SER A 185 0.31 -1.71 6.74
CA SER A 185 -0.85 -2.57 7.01
C SER A 185 -0.79 -3.20 8.42
N LYS A 186 0.40 -3.63 8.86
CA LYS A 186 0.61 -4.13 10.24
C LYS A 186 0.35 -3.05 11.29
N ILE A 187 0.84 -1.83 11.06
CA ILE A 187 0.63 -0.70 11.98
C ILE A 187 -0.87 -0.39 12.09
N ILE A 188 -1.58 -0.31 10.96
CA ILE A 188 -3.03 -0.06 10.96
C ILE A 188 -3.79 -1.18 11.68
N TYR A 189 -3.44 -2.43 11.44
CA TYR A 189 -4.02 -3.57 12.15
C TYR A 189 -3.83 -3.46 13.68
N ASN A 190 -2.63 -3.11 14.13
CA ASN A 190 -2.36 -2.90 15.55
C ASN A 190 -3.22 -1.76 16.16
N GLU A 191 -3.52 -0.72 15.39
CA GLU A 191 -4.42 0.36 15.82
C GLU A 191 -5.92 -0.03 15.81
N ILE A 192 -6.27 -1.07 15.04
CA ILE A 192 -7.61 -1.67 15.06
C ILE A 192 -7.83 -2.49 16.34
N ILE A 193 -6.88 -3.38 16.65
CA ILE A 193 -7.05 -4.35 17.75
C ILE A 193 -6.74 -3.77 19.13
N ASN A 194 -5.91 -2.72 19.21
CA ASN A 194 -5.52 -2.09 20.48
C ASN A 194 -6.39 -0.86 20.78
N LYS A 195 -7.33 -1.00 21.69
CA LYS A 195 -8.13 0.14 22.16
C LYS A 195 -7.25 1.16 22.89
N LYS A 196 -7.42 2.43 22.53
CA LYS A 196 -6.78 3.57 23.21
C LYS A 196 -7.83 4.38 23.96
N ALA A 197 -7.43 5.07 25.02
CA ALA A 197 -8.34 5.90 25.81
C ALA A 197 -8.75 7.19 25.07
N GLU A 198 -7.87 7.72 24.23
CA GLU A 198 -8.12 8.95 23.48
C GLU A 198 -9.04 8.67 22.30
N THR A 199 -10.16 9.40 22.24
CA THR A 199 -11.17 9.27 21.18
C THR A 199 -10.81 10.02 19.90
N ILE A 200 -10.04 11.12 20.01
CA ILE A 200 -9.57 11.90 18.87
C ILE A 200 -8.05 11.98 18.95
N ARG A 201 -7.38 11.39 17.97
CA ARG A 201 -5.92 11.25 17.98
C ARG A 201 -5.32 11.37 16.58
N SER A 202 -4.18 12.06 16.48
CA SER A 202 -3.31 12.01 15.30
C SER A 202 -2.06 11.21 15.62
N PHE A 203 -1.61 10.39 14.66
CA PHE A 203 -0.43 9.55 14.79
C PHE A 203 0.42 9.66 13.53
N GLU A 204 1.65 10.14 13.67
CA GLU A 204 2.61 10.16 12.56
C GLU A 204 3.21 8.76 12.40
N ILE A 205 2.93 8.14 11.26
CA ILE A 205 3.45 6.80 10.93
C ILE A 205 4.97 6.91 10.74
N PRO A 206 5.78 6.14 11.50
CA PRO A 206 7.22 6.15 11.35
C PRO A 206 7.61 5.62 9.96
N HIS A 207 8.50 6.32 9.28
CA HIS A 207 9.12 5.77 8.07
C HIS A 207 10.12 4.67 8.46
N THR A 208 10.19 3.62 7.66
CA THR A 208 11.11 2.50 7.89
C THR A 208 12.44 2.68 7.14
N SER A 209 12.50 3.62 6.20
CA SER A 209 13.70 3.93 5.43
C SER A 209 13.74 5.39 4.99
N SER A 210 14.94 6.00 4.98
CA SER A 210 15.22 7.29 4.37
C SER A 210 16.35 7.10 3.36
N ARG A 211 16.12 7.48 2.09
CA ARG A 211 17.02 7.20 0.96
C ARG A 211 16.96 8.32 -0.08
N LYS A 212 18.08 8.55 -0.77
CA LYS A 212 18.08 9.40 -1.95
C LYS A 212 17.39 8.70 -3.12
N VAL A 213 16.61 9.43 -3.90
CA VAL A 213 15.94 8.89 -5.09
C VAL A 213 16.95 8.26 -6.06
N SER A 214 18.15 8.84 -6.19
CA SER A 214 19.23 8.31 -7.02
C SER A 214 19.78 6.96 -6.54
N GLU A 215 19.85 6.72 -5.24
CA GLU A 215 20.26 5.43 -4.66
C GLU A 215 19.22 4.34 -4.94
N ILE A 216 17.95 4.67 -4.77
CA ILE A 216 16.85 3.76 -5.09
C ILE A 216 16.88 3.37 -6.58
N TYR A 217 17.05 4.35 -7.47
CA TYR A 217 17.12 4.10 -8.90
C TYR A 217 18.31 3.21 -9.26
N LYS A 218 19.46 3.39 -8.61
CA LYS A 218 20.64 2.52 -8.80
C LYS A 218 20.30 1.07 -8.42
N LEU A 219 19.69 0.84 -7.26
CA LEU A 219 19.27 -0.51 -6.85
C LEU A 219 18.30 -1.14 -7.87
N LEU A 220 17.31 -0.39 -8.36
CA LEU A 220 16.38 -0.88 -9.37
C LEU A 220 17.08 -1.24 -10.69
N LYS A 221 18.09 -0.48 -11.11
CA LYS A 221 18.95 -0.83 -12.28
C LYS A 221 19.73 -2.11 -12.05
N ASP A 222 20.27 -2.29 -10.85
CA ASP A 222 21.00 -3.51 -10.48
C ASP A 222 20.05 -4.73 -10.49
N TYR A 223 18.81 -4.60 -10.02
CA TYR A 223 17.79 -5.65 -10.10
C TYR A 223 17.41 -5.97 -11.55
N LYS A 224 17.28 -4.96 -12.42
CA LYS A 224 17.07 -5.18 -13.85
C LYS A 224 18.20 -6.01 -14.46
N LEU A 225 19.44 -5.64 -14.19
CA LEU A 225 20.59 -6.32 -14.76
C LEU A 225 20.77 -7.74 -14.20
N GLN A 226 20.71 -7.88 -12.88
CA GLN A 226 20.97 -9.17 -12.21
C GLN A 226 19.80 -10.15 -12.39
N TYR A 227 18.60 -9.73 -12.02
CA TYR A 227 17.43 -10.63 -11.98
C TYR A 227 16.74 -10.72 -13.35
N PHE A 228 16.34 -9.58 -13.91
CA PHE A 228 15.52 -9.58 -15.11
C PHE A 228 16.32 -10.00 -16.37
N ALA A 229 17.55 -9.50 -16.54
CA ALA A 229 18.36 -9.83 -17.71
C ALA A 229 19.12 -11.14 -17.56
N ASN A 230 19.65 -11.48 -16.37
CA ASN A 230 20.58 -12.59 -16.18
C ASN A 230 19.99 -13.74 -15.31
N GLY A 231 18.75 -13.63 -14.83
CA GLY A 231 18.11 -14.65 -13.95
C GLY A 231 18.82 -14.87 -12.62
N GLN A 232 19.69 -13.93 -12.21
CA GLN A 232 20.46 -14.03 -10.98
C GLN A 232 19.74 -13.31 -9.84
N LEU A 233 19.56 -13.98 -8.70
CA LEU A 233 18.97 -13.35 -7.52
C LEU A 233 19.93 -12.29 -6.94
N PRO A 234 19.45 -11.07 -6.69
CA PRO A 234 20.27 -10.05 -6.04
C PRO A 234 20.56 -10.42 -4.60
N LYS A 235 21.66 -9.91 -4.06
CA LYS A 235 22.00 -10.05 -2.65
C LYS A 235 21.11 -9.10 -1.84
N VAL A 236 20.13 -9.66 -1.14
CA VAL A 236 19.23 -8.91 -0.24
C VAL A 236 19.21 -9.57 1.13
N HIS A 237 19.04 -8.77 2.18
CA HIS A 237 18.88 -9.27 3.55
C HIS A 237 17.39 -9.40 3.88
N LEU A 238 17.03 -10.41 4.68
CA LEU A 238 15.66 -10.56 5.17
C LEU A 238 15.25 -9.32 6.00
N ASN A 239 14.00 -8.91 5.83
CA ASN A 239 13.41 -7.73 6.50
C ASN A 239 14.16 -6.41 6.21
N SER A 240 14.81 -6.32 5.06
CA SER A 240 15.51 -5.11 4.63
C SER A 240 14.70 -4.32 3.60
N PHE A 241 15.01 -3.02 3.51
CA PHE A 241 14.48 -2.16 2.43
C PHE A 241 14.77 -2.73 1.04
N GLU A 242 15.96 -3.31 0.85
CA GLU A 242 16.40 -3.90 -0.42
C GLU A 242 15.50 -5.08 -0.81
N LEU A 243 15.09 -5.93 0.13
CA LEU A 243 14.15 -7.03 -0.13
C LEU A 243 12.76 -6.50 -0.52
N ASP A 244 12.25 -5.52 0.20
CA ASP A 244 10.96 -4.90 -0.07
C ASP A 244 10.96 -4.18 -1.43
N LEU A 245 12.07 -3.51 -1.75
CA LEU A 245 12.27 -2.86 -3.05
C LEU A 245 12.37 -3.90 -4.18
N PHE A 246 13.06 -5.00 -3.97
CA PHE A 246 13.17 -6.08 -4.94
C PHE A 246 11.80 -6.77 -5.17
N ASN A 247 11.04 -7.03 -4.13
CA ASN A 247 9.66 -7.54 -4.25
C ASN A 247 8.76 -6.56 -5.02
N THR A 248 8.92 -5.26 -4.76
CA THR A 248 8.23 -4.21 -5.51
C THR A 248 8.62 -4.23 -6.98
N PHE A 249 9.93 -4.26 -7.30
CA PHE A 249 10.42 -4.30 -8.68
C PHE A 249 9.86 -5.50 -9.45
N ARG A 250 9.89 -6.70 -8.88
CA ARG A 250 9.40 -7.92 -9.54
C ARG A 250 7.93 -7.86 -9.93
N SER A 251 7.11 -7.13 -9.20
CA SER A 251 5.67 -7.02 -9.48
C SER A 251 5.35 -6.31 -10.82
N TYR A 252 6.33 -5.65 -11.42
CA TYR A 252 6.20 -4.98 -12.72
C TYR A 252 6.71 -5.80 -13.89
N ILE A 253 7.31 -6.99 -13.65
CA ILE A 253 7.74 -7.90 -14.71
C ILE A 253 6.50 -8.44 -15.41
N SER A 254 6.46 -8.31 -16.76
CA SER A 254 5.34 -8.79 -17.56
C SER A 254 5.14 -10.30 -17.42
N LYS A 255 3.89 -10.74 -17.54
CA LYS A 255 3.55 -12.17 -17.59
C LYS A 255 4.25 -12.89 -18.74
N ASP A 256 4.54 -12.20 -19.84
CA ASP A 256 5.21 -12.76 -21.02
C ASP A 256 6.68 -13.11 -20.77
N TYR A 257 7.24 -12.63 -19.67
CA TYR A 257 8.57 -13.05 -19.21
C TYR A 257 8.56 -14.52 -18.73
N PHE A 258 7.42 -15.02 -18.33
CA PHE A 258 7.27 -16.37 -17.77
C PHE A 258 6.66 -17.34 -18.82
N PRO A 259 7.05 -18.63 -18.81
CA PRO A 259 8.03 -19.26 -17.91
C PRO A 259 9.46 -18.83 -18.24
N VAL A 260 10.29 -18.73 -17.19
CA VAL A 260 11.73 -18.45 -17.36
C VAL A 260 12.36 -19.60 -18.15
N LYS A 261 13.05 -19.27 -19.24
CA LYS A 261 13.76 -20.27 -20.06
C LYS A 261 15.17 -20.42 -19.52
N PHE A 262 15.52 -21.64 -19.14
CA PHE A 262 16.86 -21.99 -18.68
C PHE A 262 17.70 -22.53 -19.83
N THR A 263 19.02 -22.27 -19.76
CA THR A 263 19.97 -22.84 -20.71
C THR A 263 20.29 -24.26 -20.29
N LYS A 264 19.99 -25.22 -21.18
CA LYS A 264 20.38 -26.63 -21.03
C LYS A 264 21.77 -26.80 -21.66
N HIS A 265 22.71 -27.33 -20.89
CA HIS A 265 24.01 -27.81 -21.38
C HIS A 265 23.94 -29.33 -21.45
N GLU A 266 24.19 -29.91 -22.62
CA GLU A 266 24.04 -31.34 -22.88
C GLU A 266 25.27 -31.86 -23.65
N ASP A 267 25.78 -33.00 -23.24
CA ASP A 267 26.81 -33.78 -23.93
C ASP A 267 26.54 -35.28 -23.80
N ASP A 268 27.45 -36.14 -24.28
CA ASP A 268 27.28 -37.61 -24.26
C ASP A 268 27.12 -38.20 -22.85
N ARG A 269 27.49 -37.46 -21.78
CA ARG A 269 27.40 -37.90 -20.38
C ARG A 269 26.08 -37.54 -19.75
N GLY A 270 25.31 -36.63 -20.33
CA GLY A 270 24.03 -36.17 -19.79
C GLY A 270 23.77 -34.70 -19.98
N ALA A 271 22.90 -34.16 -19.15
CA ALA A 271 22.50 -32.77 -19.22
C ALA A 271 22.63 -32.04 -17.86
N PHE A 272 22.92 -30.75 -17.92
CA PHE A 272 23.00 -29.84 -16.78
C PHE A 272 22.17 -28.59 -17.04
N VAL A 273 21.34 -28.20 -16.08
CA VAL A 273 20.56 -26.95 -16.13
C VAL A 273 20.73 -26.23 -14.81
N GLU A 274 21.24 -25.01 -14.84
CA GLU A 274 21.25 -24.13 -13.67
C GLU A 274 19.90 -23.44 -13.54
N ILE A 275 19.18 -23.74 -12.43
CA ILE A 275 17.82 -23.25 -12.19
C ILE A 275 17.87 -21.91 -11.44
N MET A 276 18.81 -21.74 -10.51
CA MET A 276 18.90 -20.56 -9.67
C MET A 276 20.37 -20.29 -9.29
N ARG A 277 20.77 -19.02 -9.45
CA ARG A 277 22.04 -18.51 -8.96
C ARG A 277 21.78 -17.34 -8.01
N ALA A 278 22.23 -17.47 -6.78
CA ALA A 278 22.18 -16.41 -5.79
C ALA A 278 23.58 -15.89 -5.52
N GLY A 279 23.77 -14.56 -5.59
CA GLY A 279 25.09 -13.91 -5.49
C GLY A 279 25.86 -14.15 -4.19
N SER A 280 25.25 -14.73 -3.15
CA SER A 280 25.90 -15.01 -1.86
C SER A 280 25.46 -16.31 -1.20
N ALA A 281 24.51 -17.05 -1.77
CA ALA A 281 23.87 -18.20 -1.12
C ALA A 281 23.99 -19.52 -1.91
N GLY A 282 24.83 -19.55 -2.96
CA GLY A 282 25.02 -20.74 -3.77
C GLY A 282 24.13 -20.79 -5.01
N GLN A 283 24.04 -21.97 -5.60
CA GLN A 283 23.24 -22.24 -6.79
C GLN A 283 22.41 -23.51 -6.60
N SER A 284 21.30 -23.60 -7.32
CA SER A 284 20.53 -24.82 -7.48
C SER A 284 20.56 -25.24 -8.94
N SER A 285 20.85 -26.49 -9.20
CA SER A 285 20.92 -27.06 -10.54
C SER A 285 20.25 -28.42 -10.61
N TYR A 286 19.83 -28.78 -11.80
CA TYR A 286 19.36 -30.14 -12.15
C TYR A 286 20.33 -30.75 -13.12
N SER A 287 20.69 -32.01 -12.90
CA SER A 287 21.53 -32.80 -13.83
C SER A 287 20.95 -34.17 -14.07
N THR A 288 21.15 -34.66 -15.28
CA THR A 288 20.89 -36.04 -15.66
C THR A 288 22.18 -36.68 -16.13
N THR A 289 22.34 -38.00 -15.92
CA THR A 289 23.42 -38.81 -16.48
C THR A 289 22.84 -39.82 -17.43
N ASN A 290 23.49 -39.99 -18.57
CA ASN A 290 23.19 -41.08 -19.49
C ASN A 290 23.82 -42.40 -18.97
N PRO A 291 23.20 -43.54 -19.15
CA PRO A 291 23.76 -44.82 -18.73
C PRO A 291 25.03 -45.17 -19.47
#